data_81b80b4ce763dd4c66505c06c67bfca0
#
_entry.id   81b80b4ce763dd4c66505c06c67bfca0
#
_cell.length_a   1.000
_cell.length_b   1.000
_cell.length_c   1.000
_cell.angle_alpha   90.00
_cell.angle_beta   90.00
_cell.angle_gamma   90.00
#
_symmetry.space_group_name_H-M   'P 1'
#
loop_
_entity.id
_entity.type
_entity.pdbx_description
1 polymer ?
#
loop_
_entity_poly.entity_id
_entity_poly.type
_entity_poly.pdbx_seq_one_letter_code
_entity_poly.pdbx_strand_id
1 'polypeptide(L)'
;WDKSEKAFITGIIYYILENDAFAKEDKCFNTVLRKVQEAKAECDENGEPQDTQLTKEIKEWQARMERQGRSIKTPIYYDTFLIAPEKTANTILITTAVDLQIFATSDVDRITRYNTKYPELNINLDDIATTQSYLFLGIPQSHQAYNFLVAMLYSQLYGRLYELGERKLRNKWHIGEFKG
;
A
#
# COMPACT_ATOMS: atom_id res chain seq x y z
N TRP A 1 -11.98 -9.50 2.53
CA TRP A 1 -10.74 -9.92 1.85
C TRP A 1 -10.26 -11.23 2.44
N ASP A 2 -10.05 -12.24 1.59
CA ASP A 2 -9.39 -13.48 1.98
C ASP A 2 -7.94 -13.19 2.40
N LYS A 3 -7.37 -14.06 3.26
CA LYS A 3 -5.98 -13.91 3.73
C LYS A 3 -4.98 -13.90 2.57
N SER A 4 -5.26 -14.67 1.52
CA SER A 4 -4.42 -14.76 0.32
C SER A 4 -4.43 -13.48 -0.50
N GLU A 5 -5.59 -12.85 -0.66
CA GLU A 5 -5.73 -11.55 -1.33
C GLU A 5 -4.99 -10.44 -0.58
N LYS A 6 -5.14 -10.43 0.76
CA LYS A 6 -4.40 -9.48 1.60
C LYS A 6 -2.89 -9.64 1.47
N ALA A 7 -2.40 -10.87 1.48
CA ALA A 7 -0.98 -11.13 1.30
C ALA A 7 -0.49 -10.62 -0.05
N PHE A 8 -1.21 -10.96 -1.13
CA PHE A 8 -0.85 -10.52 -2.48
C PHE A 8 -0.80 -8.99 -2.62
N ILE A 9 -1.87 -8.29 -2.22
CA ILE A 9 -1.92 -6.82 -2.27
C ILE A 9 -0.81 -6.22 -1.41
N THR A 10 -0.60 -6.75 -0.20
CA THR A 10 0.44 -6.26 0.70
C THR A 10 1.83 -6.40 0.06
N GLY A 11 2.09 -7.52 -0.62
CA GLY A 11 3.32 -7.72 -1.38
C GLY A 11 3.53 -6.66 -2.46
N ILE A 12 2.51 -6.36 -3.27
CA ILE A 12 2.58 -5.33 -4.31
C ILE A 12 2.74 -3.92 -3.71
N ILE A 13 2.02 -3.62 -2.61
CA ILE A 13 2.16 -2.33 -1.93
C ILE A 13 3.60 -2.14 -1.43
N TYR A 14 4.19 -3.15 -0.78
CA TYR A 14 5.59 -3.06 -0.36
C TYR A 14 6.55 -2.91 -1.54
N TYR A 15 6.35 -3.65 -2.63
CA TYR A 15 7.15 -3.50 -3.83
C TYR A 15 7.17 -2.06 -4.36
N ILE A 16 5.99 -1.41 -4.43
CA ILE A 16 5.87 -0.03 -4.89
C ILE A 16 6.49 0.95 -3.88
N LEU A 17 6.31 0.73 -2.58
CA LEU A 17 6.81 1.62 -1.53
C LEU A 17 8.33 1.52 -1.37
N GLU A 18 8.88 0.31 -1.40
CA GLU A 18 10.29 0.02 -1.15
C GLU A 18 11.17 0.25 -2.38
N ASN A 19 10.58 0.25 -3.58
CA ASN A 19 11.31 0.44 -4.83
C ASN A 19 11.45 1.94 -5.16
N ASP A 20 12.69 2.42 -5.13
CA ASP A 20 13.04 3.82 -5.37
C ASP A 20 12.82 4.26 -6.85
N ALA A 21 12.54 3.31 -7.76
CA ALA A 21 12.18 3.62 -9.14
C ALA A 21 10.78 4.26 -9.28
N PHE A 22 9.90 4.08 -8.28
CA PHE A 22 8.59 4.73 -8.28
C PHE A 22 8.70 6.14 -7.67
N ALA A 23 8.25 7.15 -8.43
CA ALA A 23 8.11 8.51 -7.92
C ALA A 23 7.03 8.59 -6.82
N LYS A 24 7.02 9.67 -6.05
CA LYS A 24 6.04 9.82 -4.94
C LYS A 24 4.59 9.78 -5.42
N GLU A 25 4.30 10.42 -6.55
CA GLU A 25 2.97 10.40 -7.18
C GLU A 25 2.55 9.02 -7.68
N ASP A 26 3.51 8.15 -8.01
CA ASP A 26 3.25 6.79 -8.47
C ASP A 26 3.03 5.81 -7.30
N LYS A 27 3.35 6.20 -6.07
CA LYS A 27 3.08 5.41 -4.87
C LYS A 27 1.62 5.55 -4.42
N CYS A 28 0.69 5.14 -5.28
CA CYS A 28 -0.76 5.26 -5.12
C CYS A 28 -1.49 3.97 -5.47
N PHE A 29 -2.76 3.85 -5.06
CA PHE A 29 -3.57 2.65 -5.30
C PHE A 29 -3.83 2.37 -6.78
N ASN A 30 -3.88 3.39 -7.63
CA ASN A 30 -4.01 3.20 -9.07
C ASN A 30 -2.79 2.45 -9.66
N THR A 31 -1.59 2.75 -9.17
CA THR A 31 -0.38 1.99 -9.53
C THR A 31 -0.44 0.54 -9.01
N VAL A 32 -0.98 0.31 -7.81
CA VAL A 32 -1.22 -1.04 -7.29
C VAL A 32 -2.15 -1.81 -8.22
N LEU A 33 -3.29 -1.23 -8.61
CA LEU A 33 -4.24 -1.85 -9.54
C LEU A 33 -3.57 -2.20 -10.89
N ARG A 34 -2.80 -1.28 -11.45
CA ARG A 34 -2.07 -1.54 -12.70
C ARG A 34 -1.11 -2.72 -12.54
N LYS A 35 -0.35 -2.79 -11.45
CA LYS A 35 0.56 -3.92 -11.19
C LYS A 35 -0.18 -5.25 -10.96
N VAL A 36 -1.36 -5.22 -10.34
CA VAL A 36 -2.24 -6.40 -10.24
C VAL A 36 -2.67 -6.88 -11.63
N GLN A 37 -3.01 -5.97 -12.54
CA GLN A 37 -3.40 -6.31 -13.91
C GLN A 37 -2.21 -6.87 -14.73
N GLU A 38 -1.00 -6.39 -14.49
CA GLU A 38 0.24 -6.92 -15.09
C GLU A 38 0.63 -8.32 -14.55
N ALA A 39 0.09 -8.70 -13.39
CA ALA A 39 0.31 -10.02 -12.80
C ALA A 39 -0.50 -11.15 -13.44
N LYS A 40 -1.30 -10.87 -14.47
CA LYS A 40 -2.11 -11.86 -15.16
C LYS A 40 -1.21 -12.96 -15.73
N ALA A 41 -1.48 -14.21 -15.32
CA ALA A 41 -0.72 -15.35 -15.78
C ALA A 41 -0.82 -15.51 -17.30
N GLU A 42 0.33 -15.64 -17.94
CA GLU A 42 0.45 -16.08 -19.33
C GLU A 42 0.90 -17.53 -19.31
N CYS A 43 0.24 -18.37 -20.11
CA CYS A 43 0.71 -19.73 -20.36
C CYS A 43 1.53 -19.74 -21.65
N ASP A 44 2.53 -20.60 -21.73
CA ASP A 44 3.26 -20.86 -22.95
C ASP A 44 2.39 -21.67 -23.97
N GLU A 45 2.96 -21.94 -25.14
CA GLU A 45 2.29 -22.73 -26.21
C GLU A 45 1.93 -24.16 -25.76
N ASN A 46 2.53 -24.65 -24.68
CA ASN A 46 2.29 -25.97 -24.10
C ASN A 46 1.32 -25.96 -22.90
N GLY A 47 0.80 -24.75 -22.53
CA GLY A 47 -0.07 -24.58 -21.37
C GLY A 47 0.64 -24.55 -20.02
N GLU A 48 1.99 -24.47 -20.01
CA GLU A 48 2.77 -24.34 -18.79
C GLU A 48 2.72 -22.89 -18.28
N PRO A 49 2.49 -22.68 -16.98
CA PRO A 49 2.44 -21.33 -16.41
C PRO A 49 3.81 -20.66 -16.50
N GLN A 50 3.86 -19.52 -17.17
CA GLN A 50 5.06 -18.68 -17.22
C GLN A 50 5.07 -17.67 -16.08
N ASP A 51 6.27 -17.34 -15.59
CA ASP A 51 6.45 -16.19 -14.71
C ASP A 51 5.92 -14.94 -15.42
N THR A 52 4.94 -14.28 -14.81
CA THR A 52 4.38 -13.04 -15.36
C THR A 52 5.44 -11.96 -15.44
N GLN A 53 5.22 -10.95 -16.28
CA GLN A 53 6.12 -9.80 -16.37
C GLN A 53 6.38 -9.17 -15.00
N LEU A 54 5.34 -9.01 -14.19
CA LEU A 54 5.46 -8.50 -12.83
C LEU A 54 6.33 -9.40 -11.94
N THR A 55 6.17 -10.71 -12.02
CA THR A 55 6.96 -11.67 -11.22
C THR A 55 8.45 -11.56 -11.58
N LYS A 56 8.78 -11.43 -12.87
CA LYS A 56 10.16 -11.23 -13.33
C LYS A 56 10.74 -9.91 -12.79
N GLU A 57 10.00 -8.83 -12.91
CA GLU A 57 10.41 -7.51 -12.39
C GLU A 57 10.67 -7.53 -10.88
N ILE A 58 9.77 -8.15 -10.11
CA ILE A 58 9.91 -8.27 -8.65
C ILE A 58 11.14 -9.12 -8.29
N LYS A 59 11.33 -10.28 -8.91
CA LYS A 59 12.48 -11.15 -8.67
C LYS A 59 13.83 -10.46 -8.99
N GLU A 60 13.90 -9.75 -10.10
CA GLU A 60 15.09 -8.99 -10.48
C GLU A 60 15.38 -7.84 -9.51
N TRP A 61 14.35 -7.15 -9.06
CA TRP A 61 14.48 -6.09 -8.08
C TRP A 61 14.89 -6.64 -6.70
N GLN A 62 14.32 -7.75 -6.24
CA GLN A 62 14.70 -8.44 -5.01
C GLN A 62 16.17 -8.83 -5.03
N ALA A 63 16.65 -9.47 -6.11
CA ALA A 63 18.05 -9.83 -6.26
C ALA A 63 19.01 -8.63 -6.22
N ARG A 64 18.57 -7.45 -6.69
CA ARG A 64 19.34 -6.20 -6.55
C ARG A 64 19.41 -5.73 -5.10
N MET A 65 18.28 -5.77 -4.38
CA MET A 65 18.21 -5.34 -3.00
C MET A 65 19.06 -6.23 -2.09
N GLU A 66 19.03 -7.54 -2.30
CA GLU A 66 19.88 -8.51 -1.59
C GLU A 66 21.38 -8.23 -1.80
N ARG A 67 21.79 -7.99 -3.05
CA ARG A 67 23.20 -7.61 -3.35
C ARG A 67 23.63 -6.32 -2.65
N GLN A 68 22.69 -5.42 -2.37
CA GLN A 68 22.93 -4.17 -1.64
C GLN A 68 22.83 -4.34 -0.12
N GLY A 69 22.50 -5.53 0.39
CA GLY A 69 22.30 -5.80 1.81
C GLY A 69 21.06 -5.10 2.39
N ARG A 70 20.09 -4.70 1.55
CA ARG A 70 18.86 -4.05 1.99
C ARG A 70 17.82 -5.10 2.38
N SER A 71 17.28 -4.99 3.59
CA SER A 71 16.13 -5.78 4.03
C SER A 71 14.85 -5.22 3.42
N ILE A 72 14.06 -6.06 2.77
CA ILE A 72 12.79 -5.73 2.12
C ILE A 72 11.67 -6.65 2.62
N LYS A 73 10.44 -6.17 2.61
CA LYS A 73 9.26 -6.93 3.10
C LYS A 73 8.47 -7.59 1.98
N THR A 74 8.68 -7.14 0.74
CA THR A 74 7.97 -7.65 -0.44
C THR A 74 7.96 -9.18 -0.54
N PRO A 75 9.12 -9.91 -0.39
CA PRO A 75 9.14 -11.36 -0.52
C PRO A 75 8.24 -12.06 0.49
N ILE A 76 8.18 -11.57 1.73
CA ILE A 76 7.40 -12.18 2.81
C ILE A 76 5.94 -12.39 2.40
N TYR A 77 5.40 -11.47 1.61
CA TYR A 77 3.99 -11.47 1.20
C TYR A 77 3.80 -11.97 -0.22
N TYR A 78 4.66 -11.56 -1.17
CA TYR A 78 4.51 -11.89 -2.58
C TYR A 78 4.81 -13.37 -2.86
N ASP A 79 5.83 -13.95 -2.23
CA ASP A 79 6.18 -15.35 -2.41
C ASP A 79 5.07 -16.30 -1.93
N THR A 80 4.28 -15.87 -0.94
CA THR A 80 3.09 -16.63 -0.51
C THR A 80 2.05 -16.76 -1.65
N PHE A 81 1.92 -15.73 -2.49
CA PHE A 81 1.05 -15.78 -3.66
C PHE A 81 1.59 -16.74 -4.74
N LEU A 82 2.91 -16.77 -4.94
CA LEU A 82 3.54 -17.63 -5.96
C LEU A 82 3.38 -19.13 -5.69
N ILE A 83 3.11 -19.52 -4.43
CA ILE A 83 2.85 -20.93 -4.05
C ILE A 83 1.44 -21.37 -4.43
N ALA A 84 0.52 -20.42 -4.69
CA ALA A 84 -0.87 -20.77 -4.99
C ALA A 84 -1.00 -21.50 -6.34
N PRO A 85 -1.83 -22.55 -6.42
CA PRO A 85 -2.16 -23.17 -7.69
C PRO A 85 -2.74 -22.15 -8.68
N GLU A 86 -2.48 -22.30 -9.96
CA GLU A 86 -2.87 -21.35 -11.03
C GLU A 86 -4.33 -20.88 -10.93
N LYS A 87 -5.27 -21.84 -10.78
CA LYS A 87 -6.70 -21.51 -10.65
C LYS A 87 -6.99 -20.62 -9.44
N THR A 88 -6.30 -20.84 -8.33
CA THR A 88 -6.43 -20.04 -7.12
C THR A 88 -5.78 -18.68 -7.32
N ALA A 89 -4.59 -18.62 -7.92
CA ALA A 89 -3.90 -17.38 -8.24
C ALA A 89 -4.76 -16.48 -9.16
N ASN A 90 -5.36 -17.05 -10.20
CA ASN A 90 -6.24 -16.29 -11.10
C ASN A 90 -7.49 -15.77 -10.38
N THR A 91 -8.07 -16.53 -9.45
CA THR A 91 -9.19 -16.04 -8.64
C THR A 91 -8.75 -14.86 -7.77
N ILE A 92 -7.61 -14.97 -7.09
CA ILE A 92 -7.04 -13.89 -6.27
C ILE A 92 -6.83 -12.62 -7.12
N LEU A 93 -6.26 -12.76 -8.31
CA LEU A 93 -6.00 -11.63 -9.21
C LEU A 93 -7.30 -10.92 -9.63
N ILE A 94 -8.32 -11.70 -10.04
CA ILE A 94 -9.60 -11.15 -10.48
C ILE A 94 -10.29 -10.42 -9.33
N THR A 95 -10.41 -11.06 -8.17
CA THR A 95 -11.08 -10.47 -7.00
C THR A 95 -10.36 -9.21 -6.54
N THR A 96 -9.02 -9.27 -6.45
CA THR A 96 -8.19 -8.11 -6.11
C THR A 96 -8.36 -6.96 -7.09
N ALA A 97 -8.38 -7.26 -8.40
CA ALA A 97 -8.56 -6.23 -9.42
C ALA A 97 -9.94 -5.56 -9.33
N VAL A 98 -10.99 -6.35 -9.08
CA VAL A 98 -12.36 -5.84 -8.88
C VAL A 98 -12.44 -4.93 -7.66
N ASP A 99 -11.87 -5.36 -6.52
CA ASP A 99 -11.90 -4.59 -5.28
C ASP A 99 -11.11 -3.28 -5.38
N LEU A 100 -10.04 -3.28 -6.19
CA LEU A 100 -9.23 -2.08 -6.39
C LEU A 100 -9.80 -1.11 -7.44
N GLN A 101 -10.82 -1.48 -8.23
CA GLN A 101 -11.36 -0.63 -9.28
C GLN A 101 -11.83 0.73 -8.77
N ILE A 102 -12.34 0.81 -7.53
CA ILE A 102 -12.80 2.06 -6.95
C ILE A 102 -11.67 3.10 -6.86
N PHE A 103 -10.43 2.66 -6.67
CA PHE A 103 -9.26 3.55 -6.62
C PHE A 103 -8.82 4.07 -7.98
N ALA A 104 -9.33 3.51 -9.08
CA ALA A 104 -9.10 4.00 -10.43
C ALA A 104 -10.08 5.12 -10.84
N THR A 105 -11.11 5.39 -10.03
CA THR A 105 -12.01 6.51 -10.29
C THR A 105 -11.27 7.83 -10.10
N SER A 106 -11.55 8.82 -10.96
CA SER A 106 -10.85 10.11 -10.98
C SER A 106 -10.87 10.83 -9.62
N ASP A 107 -11.98 10.73 -8.90
CA ASP A 107 -12.15 11.42 -7.62
C ASP A 107 -11.33 10.76 -6.51
N VAL A 108 -11.36 9.42 -6.43
CA VAL A 108 -10.60 8.66 -5.43
C VAL A 108 -9.10 8.73 -5.73
N ASP A 109 -8.69 8.60 -6.99
CA ASP A 109 -7.29 8.75 -7.39
C ASP A 109 -6.76 10.14 -7.03
N ARG A 110 -7.53 11.19 -7.29
CA ARG A 110 -7.15 12.57 -6.94
C ARG A 110 -6.96 12.79 -5.44
N ILE A 111 -7.80 12.16 -4.60
CA ILE A 111 -7.74 12.29 -3.14
C ILE A 111 -6.58 11.46 -2.55
N THR A 112 -6.30 10.29 -3.12
CA THR A 112 -5.33 9.34 -2.57
C THR A 112 -3.93 9.46 -3.16
N ARG A 113 -3.78 10.14 -4.29
CA ARG A 113 -2.50 10.36 -4.96
C ARG A 113 -1.73 11.53 -4.33
N TYR A 114 -0.42 11.36 -4.13
CA TYR A 114 0.44 12.46 -3.71
C TYR A 114 0.46 13.59 -4.77
N ASN A 115 0.16 14.81 -4.34
CA ASN A 115 0.16 15.97 -5.22
C ASN A 115 1.55 16.61 -5.26
N THR A 116 2.27 16.41 -6.36
CA THR A 116 3.61 16.99 -6.57
C THR A 116 3.55 18.43 -7.01
N LYS A 117 2.49 18.82 -7.73
CA LYS A 117 2.32 20.21 -8.22
C LYS A 117 1.96 21.19 -7.10
N TYR A 118 1.17 20.72 -6.14
CA TYR A 118 0.74 21.51 -4.98
C TYR A 118 0.97 20.70 -3.70
N PRO A 119 2.24 20.63 -3.23
CA PRO A 119 2.60 19.78 -2.08
C PRO A 119 1.85 20.16 -0.79
N GLU A 120 1.43 21.41 -0.65
CA GLU A 120 0.65 21.93 0.48
C GLU A 120 -0.76 21.33 0.58
N LEU A 121 -1.26 20.70 -0.49
CA LEU A 121 -2.55 20.00 -0.49
C LEU A 121 -2.44 18.57 0.06
N ASN A 122 -1.23 18.05 0.27
CA ASN A 122 -1.06 16.74 0.87
C ASN A 122 -1.26 16.82 2.38
N ILE A 123 -2.12 15.97 2.90
CA ILE A 123 -2.35 15.89 4.35
C ILE A 123 -1.17 15.17 5.00
N ASN A 124 -0.49 15.84 5.92
CA ASN A 124 0.48 15.22 6.79
C ASN A 124 -0.18 14.89 8.14
N LEU A 125 -0.36 13.60 8.41
CA LEU A 125 -1.03 13.16 9.65
C LEU A 125 -0.23 13.51 10.91
N ASP A 126 1.09 13.67 10.79
CA ASP A 126 1.95 14.08 11.91
C ASP A 126 1.64 15.52 12.37
N ASP A 127 1.30 16.40 11.46
CA ASP A 127 0.95 17.78 11.79
C ASP A 127 -0.32 17.86 12.64
N ILE A 128 -1.30 16.99 12.35
CA ILE A 128 -2.54 16.87 13.14
C ILE A 128 -2.23 16.45 14.58
N ALA A 129 -1.19 15.63 14.78
CA ALA A 129 -0.78 15.12 16.08
C ALA A 129 0.11 16.08 16.89
N THR A 130 0.81 16.99 16.21
CA THR A 130 1.86 17.82 16.82
C THR A 130 1.47 19.29 16.93
N THR A 131 0.46 19.73 16.16
CA THR A 131 -0.05 21.09 16.16
C THR A 131 -1.52 21.13 16.55
N GLN A 132 -2.00 22.27 17.05
CA GLN A 132 -3.43 22.49 17.27
C GLN A 132 -4.13 22.61 15.92
N SER A 133 -4.83 21.56 15.51
CA SER A 133 -5.41 21.43 14.18
C SER A 133 -6.88 21.01 14.23
N TYR A 134 -7.65 21.41 13.24
CA TYR A 134 -9.03 20.97 13.01
C TYR A 134 -9.10 20.30 11.64
N LEU A 135 -9.62 19.07 11.59
CA LEU A 135 -9.84 18.34 10.34
C LEU A 135 -11.33 18.33 10.01
N PHE A 136 -11.72 18.95 8.89
CA PHE A 136 -13.09 18.95 8.39
C PHE A 136 -13.21 17.96 7.24
N LEU A 137 -14.10 16.97 7.38
CA LEU A 137 -14.36 15.95 6.36
C LEU A 137 -15.76 16.16 5.78
N GLY A 138 -15.84 16.58 4.53
CA GLY A 138 -17.09 16.65 3.77
C GLY A 138 -17.39 15.29 3.13
N ILE A 139 -18.43 14.59 3.60
CA ILE A 139 -18.81 13.28 3.08
C ILE A 139 -20.15 13.43 2.36
N PRO A 140 -20.24 13.11 1.04
CA PRO A 140 -21.50 13.14 0.33
C PRO A 140 -22.46 12.09 0.89
N GLN A 141 -23.64 12.50 1.38
CA GLN A 141 -24.65 11.56 1.91
C GLN A 141 -25.20 10.63 0.82
N SER A 142 -25.21 11.06 -0.43
CA SER A 142 -25.72 10.29 -1.57
C SER A 142 -24.82 9.13 -2.03
N HIS A 143 -23.55 9.09 -1.61
CA HIS A 143 -22.57 8.11 -2.08
C HIS A 143 -21.86 7.39 -0.94
N GLN A 144 -22.55 6.43 -0.32
CA GLN A 144 -21.98 5.59 0.76
C GLN A 144 -20.76 4.78 0.31
N ALA A 145 -20.55 4.63 -1.02
CA ALA A 145 -19.40 3.95 -1.60
C ALA A 145 -18.03 4.53 -1.15
N TYR A 146 -17.99 5.78 -0.70
CA TYR A 146 -16.75 6.44 -0.25
C TYR A 146 -16.51 6.40 1.26
N ASN A 147 -17.43 5.82 2.04
CA ASN A 147 -17.28 5.74 3.51
C ASN A 147 -16.01 5.00 3.93
N PHE A 148 -15.54 4.04 3.12
CA PHE A 148 -14.30 3.32 3.40
C PHE A 148 -13.06 4.24 3.42
N LEU A 149 -13.03 5.31 2.59
CA LEU A 149 -11.93 6.28 2.60
C LEU A 149 -11.81 7.00 3.93
N VAL A 150 -12.95 7.36 4.51
CA VAL A 150 -13.02 7.98 5.83
C VAL A 150 -12.54 7.02 6.89
N ALA A 151 -12.98 5.76 6.84
CA ALA A 151 -12.53 4.71 7.76
C ALA A 151 -11.02 4.47 7.64
N MET A 152 -10.47 4.45 6.42
CA MET A 152 -9.03 4.35 6.19
C MET A 152 -8.27 5.53 6.78
N LEU A 153 -8.74 6.77 6.55
CA LEU A 153 -8.12 7.98 7.08
C LEU A 153 -8.09 7.96 8.61
N TYR A 154 -9.21 7.64 9.27
CA TYR A 154 -9.25 7.52 10.72
C TYR A 154 -8.33 6.42 11.23
N SER A 155 -8.33 5.25 10.60
CA SER A 155 -7.44 4.14 10.98
C SER A 155 -5.97 4.54 10.91
N GLN A 156 -5.56 5.23 9.85
CA GLN A 156 -4.19 5.72 9.69
C GLN A 156 -3.87 6.83 10.70
N LEU A 157 -4.79 7.77 10.91
CA LEU A 157 -4.62 8.86 11.87
C LEU A 157 -4.44 8.30 13.30
N TYR A 158 -5.31 7.42 13.75
CA TYR A 158 -5.18 6.81 15.08
C TYR A 158 -3.90 5.99 15.22
N GLY A 159 -3.55 5.17 14.22
CA GLY A 159 -2.29 4.44 14.22
C GLY A 159 -1.10 5.37 14.38
N ARG A 160 -1.10 6.49 13.64
CA ARG A 160 -0.01 7.47 13.71
C ARG A 160 0.04 8.21 15.04
N LEU A 161 -1.12 8.56 15.61
CA LEU A 161 -1.20 9.17 16.95
C LEU A 161 -0.62 8.25 18.04
N TYR A 162 -0.94 6.96 17.99
CA TYR A 162 -0.38 5.97 18.91
C TYR A 162 1.14 5.86 18.79
N GLU A 163 1.67 5.74 17.57
CA GLU A 163 3.12 5.67 17.34
C GLU A 163 3.86 6.90 17.88
N LEU A 164 3.31 8.09 17.64
CA LEU A 164 3.90 9.34 18.13
C LEU A 164 3.82 9.45 19.67
N GLY A 165 2.72 8.98 20.25
CA GLY A 165 2.55 8.90 21.71
C GLY A 165 3.58 7.96 22.34
N GLU A 166 3.76 6.76 21.80
CA GLU A 166 4.75 5.80 22.26
C GLU A 166 6.18 6.32 22.13
N ARG A 167 6.52 7.00 21.03
CA ARG A 167 7.83 7.62 20.85
C ARG A 167 8.10 8.69 21.90
N LYS A 168 7.12 9.54 22.21
CA LYS A 168 7.24 10.57 23.26
C LYS A 168 7.44 9.95 24.65
N LEU A 169 6.67 8.90 24.99
CA LEU A 169 6.82 8.16 26.24
C LEU A 169 8.21 7.51 26.32
N ARG A 170 8.65 6.81 25.30
CA ARG A 170 9.96 6.14 25.25
C ARG A 170 11.11 7.12 25.44
N ASN A 171 11.05 8.29 24.77
CA ASN A 171 12.05 9.33 24.93
C ASN A 171 12.08 9.89 26.37
N LYS A 172 10.93 10.06 27.02
CA LYS A 172 10.87 10.47 28.45
C LYS A 172 11.51 9.43 29.38
N TRP A 173 11.28 8.13 29.12
CA TRP A 173 11.91 7.05 29.92
C TRP A 173 13.43 7.04 29.76
N HIS A 174 13.97 7.31 28.59
CA HIS A 174 15.42 7.37 28.35
C HIS A 174 16.09 8.62 28.95
N ILE A 175 15.36 9.71 29.12
CA ILE A 175 15.90 10.98 29.66
C ILE A 175 15.77 11.07 31.20
N GLY A 176 15.16 10.08 31.85
CA GLY A 176 15.03 10.07 33.32
C GLY A 176 14.11 11.17 33.88
N GLU A 177 13.23 11.73 33.10
CA GLU A 177 12.29 12.82 33.52
C GLU A 177 11.08 12.33 34.32
N PHE A 178 11.00 11.07 34.70
CA PHE A 178 10.06 10.62 35.73
C PHE A 178 10.64 10.93 37.12
N LYS A 179 10.55 12.17 37.55
CA LYS A 179 10.55 12.50 38.96
C LYS A 179 9.16 12.15 39.50
N GLY A 180 9.10 11.06 40.31
CA GLY A 180 7.94 10.65 41.06
C GLY A 180 7.43 11.72 42.01
#